data_3583b0727e181498bc62cd3d39be797a
#
_entry.id   3583b0727e181498bc62cd3d39be797a
#
_cell.length_a   1.000
_cell.length_b   1.000
_cell.length_c   1.000
_cell.angle_alpha   90.00
_cell.angle_beta   90.00
_cell.angle_gamma   90.00
#
_symmetry.space_group_name_H-M   'P 1'
#
loop_
_entity.id
_entity.type
_entity.pdbx_description
1 polymer ?
#
loop_
_entity_poly.entity_id
_entity_poly.type
_entity_poly.pdbx_seq_one_letter_code
_entity_poly.pdbx_strand_id
1 'polypeptide(L)'
;MDRIRQYWDAVTDDLNNYPANPEIELIPLRTTGYATAFGVYITSSGPYRLFGYLSIPKGTGPFPAIYYTATYTSVLDFLPQGTSNFTRSRFVTFSLAGRGQRNADKPYAAMFPGHFTNKISEPYEYVFRSVTADCLRGAQFLLDCPEVSNEKTVVVGNDLALIVASLETRIKYLMTAPKLFVDSIQLAGKVIDYAGYPALAELNDYLRMYPDDSDKVAETLSYFDLAYHATNISAKTLILAGSKGSVVDASALFPVQSSLAGASQIFESQDSSYKDGLYCDCLLYTSPEPT
;
A
#
# COMPACT_ATOMS: atom_id res chain seq x y z
N MET A 1 -10.71 1.98 25.94
CA MET A 1 -9.61 1.63 25.01
C MET A 1 -10.16 1.76 23.61
N ASP A 2 -9.40 2.33 22.70
CA ASP A 2 -9.84 2.61 21.35
C ASP A 2 -10.06 1.30 20.57
N ARG A 3 -11.27 1.13 19.99
CA ARG A 3 -11.68 -0.07 19.25
C ARG A 3 -10.82 -0.31 18.01
N ILE A 4 -10.47 0.74 17.29
CA ILE A 4 -9.65 0.66 16.08
C ILE A 4 -8.24 0.19 16.45
N ARG A 5 -7.68 0.75 17.51
CA ARG A 5 -6.36 0.35 17.99
C ARG A 5 -6.33 -1.14 18.39
N GLN A 6 -7.32 -1.60 19.15
CA GLN A 6 -7.40 -3.04 19.53
C GLN A 6 -7.47 -3.96 18.32
N TYR A 7 -8.24 -3.57 17.29
CA TYR A 7 -8.36 -4.34 16.07
C TYR A 7 -7.01 -4.51 15.35
N TRP A 8 -6.22 -3.44 15.26
CA TRP A 8 -4.91 -3.48 14.58
C TRP A 8 -3.78 -4.05 15.45
N ASP A 9 -3.85 -3.88 16.77
CA ASP A 9 -2.96 -4.59 17.71
C ASP A 9 -3.13 -6.11 17.55
N ALA A 10 -4.38 -6.60 17.46
CA ALA A 10 -4.65 -8.00 17.20
C ALA A 10 -4.14 -8.50 15.82
N VAL A 11 -4.13 -7.65 14.79
CA VAL A 11 -3.52 -7.98 13.48
C VAL A 11 -2.01 -8.15 13.62
N THR A 12 -1.37 -7.23 14.34
CA THR A 12 0.08 -7.26 14.57
C THR A 12 0.49 -8.47 15.40
N ASP A 13 -0.27 -8.78 16.45
CA ASP A 13 -0.04 -9.94 17.31
C ASP A 13 -0.21 -11.25 16.52
N ASP A 14 -1.28 -11.36 15.72
CA ASP A 14 -1.49 -12.53 14.85
C ASP A 14 -0.31 -12.68 13.87
N LEU A 15 0.10 -11.58 13.24
CA LEU A 15 1.23 -11.60 12.32
C LEU A 15 2.52 -12.07 13.01
N ASN A 16 2.77 -11.65 14.24
CA ASN A 16 3.96 -12.05 15.02
C ASN A 16 3.99 -13.55 15.36
N ASN A 17 2.84 -14.22 15.39
CA ASN A 17 2.77 -15.68 15.59
C ASN A 17 3.29 -16.48 14.39
N TYR A 18 3.45 -15.85 13.23
CA TYR A 18 3.98 -16.47 12.01
C TYR A 18 5.33 -15.85 11.64
N PRO A 19 6.46 -16.55 11.89
CA PRO A 19 7.78 -16.07 11.44
C PRO A 19 7.79 -15.84 9.93
N ALA A 20 8.45 -14.77 9.48
CA ALA A 20 8.50 -14.39 8.07
C ALA A 20 9.11 -15.46 7.16
N ASN A 21 10.09 -16.25 7.67
CA ASN A 21 10.78 -17.33 6.97
C ASN A 21 11.09 -16.93 5.50
N PRO A 22 11.92 -15.92 5.27
CA PRO A 22 12.19 -15.43 3.92
C PRO A 22 13.01 -16.45 3.14
N GLU A 23 12.57 -16.77 1.93
CA GLU A 23 13.34 -17.48 0.91
C GLU A 23 13.64 -16.49 -0.22
N ILE A 24 14.90 -16.35 -0.58
CA ILE A 24 15.36 -15.36 -1.55
C ILE A 24 16.05 -16.09 -2.70
N GLU A 25 15.51 -15.95 -3.90
CA GLU A 25 15.99 -16.61 -5.11
C GLU A 25 16.49 -15.57 -6.12
N LEU A 26 17.72 -15.77 -6.62
CA LEU A 26 18.28 -14.92 -7.68
C LEU A 26 17.45 -15.02 -8.96
N ILE A 27 17.14 -13.87 -9.58
CA ILE A 27 16.53 -13.80 -10.91
C ILE A 27 17.57 -13.31 -11.92
N PRO A 28 18.30 -14.23 -12.61
CA PRO A 28 19.39 -13.84 -13.51
C PRO A 28 18.94 -12.93 -14.66
N LEU A 29 17.74 -13.19 -15.22
CA LEU A 29 17.18 -12.41 -16.34
C LEU A 29 16.85 -10.94 -15.97
N ARG A 30 16.71 -10.64 -14.69
CA ARG A 30 16.42 -9.29 -14.17
C ARG A 30 17.64 -8.63 -13.51
N THR A 31 18.73 -9.39 -13.33
CA THR A 31 19.99 -8.89 -12.81
C THR A 31 20.76 -8.16 -13.91
N THR A 32 21.35 -7.02 -13.56
CA THR A 32 22.04 -6.12 -14.47
C THR A 32 23.44 -5.75 -13.97
N GLY A 33 24.17 -4.94 -14.72
CA GLY A 33 25.47 -4.42 -14.30
C GLY A 33 25.39 -3.50 -13.07
N TYR A 34 24.24 -2.91 -12.78
CA TYR A 34 24.04 -1.93 -11.71
C TYR A 34 23.16 -2.43 -10.54
N ALA A 35 22.41 -3.52 -10.68
CA ALA A 35 21.57 -4.07 -9.62
C ALA A 35 21.38 -5.57 -9.75
N THR A 36 21.21 -6.24 -8.62
CA THR A 36 20.86 -7.67 -8.53
C THR A 36 19.38 -7.81 -8.20
N ALA A 37 18.70 -8.72 -8.89
CA ALA A 37 17.28 -8.96 -8.74
C ALA A 37 16.99 -10.32 -8.09
N PHE A 38 16.01 -10.33 -7.19
CA PHE A 38 15.60 -11.53 -6.47
C PHE A 38 14.06 -11.66 -6.46
N GLY A 39 13.58 -12.92 -6.51
CA GLY A 39 12.27 -13.32 -6.05
C GLY A 39 12.33 -13.57 -4.55
N VAL A 40 11.34 -13.09 -3.82
CA VAL A 40 11.27 -13.24 -2.37
C VAL A 40 9.96 -13.89 -1.99
N TYR A 41 10.04 -14.95 -1.21
CA TYR A 41 8.87 -15.61 -0.61
C TYR A 41 8.92 -15.39 0.89
N ILE A 42 7.84 -14.83 1.47
CA ILE A 42 7.71 -14.57 2.90
C ILE A 42 6.39 -15.06 3.44
N THR A 43 6.35 -15.49 4.71
CA THR A 43 5.13 -15.93 5.37
C THR A 43 4.45 -14.76 6.06
N SER A 44 3.14 -14.63 5.84
CA SER A 44 2.24 -13.68 6.48
C SER A 44 1.24 -14.39 7.40
N SER A 45 0.23 -13.67 7.89
CA SER A 45 -0.80 -14.18 8.77
C SER A 45 -1.59 -15.36 8.15
N GLY A 46 -2.03 -16.32 8.99
CA GLY A 46 -2.76 -17.50 8.56
C GLY A 46 -1.95 -18.50 7.74
N PRO A 47 -0.69 -18.69 7.97
CA PRO A 47 0.56 -18.98 7.27
C PRO A 47 0.46 -18.85 5.74
N TYR A 48 -0.06 -17.71 5.27
CA TYR A 48 -0.14 -17.44 3.83
C TYR A 48 1.24 -17.07 3.27
N ARG A 49 1.64 -17.72 2.18
CA ARG A 49 2.92 -17.49 1.52
C ARG A 49 2.78 -16.39 0.48
N LEU A 50 3.52 -15.31 0.66
CA LEU A 50 3.56 -14.15 -0.24
C LEU A 50 4.74 -14.22 -1.16
N PHE A 51 4.61 -13.57 -2.33
CA PHE A 51 5.69 -13.38 -3.29
C PHE A 51 5.97 -11.89 -3.50
N GLY A 52 7.25 -11.54 -3.71
CA GLY A 52 7.65 -10.18 -4.04
C GLY A 52 8.92 -10.15 -4.87
N TYR A 53 9.17 -9.00 -5.51
CA TYR A 53 10.43 -8.71 -6.20
C TYR A 53 11.29 -7.77 -5.38
N LEU A 54 12.54 -8.20 -5.12
CA LEU A 54 13.57 -7.40 -4.45
C LEU A 54 14.67 -7.06 -5.46
N SER A 55 15.08 -5.79 -5.53
CA SER A 55 16.23 -5.36 -6.30
C SER A 55 17.20 -4.59 -5.40
N ILE A 56 18.45 -5.01 -5.39
CA ILE A 56 19.50 -4.41 -4.56
C ILE A 56 20.56 -3.79 -5.50
N PRO A 57 20.89 -2.48 -5.34
CA PRO A 57 21.97 -1.84 -6.10
C PRO A 57 23.30 -2.58 -5.90
N LYS A 58 24.17 -2.55 -6.91
CA LYS A 58 25.55 -2.98 -6.72
C LYS A 58 26.39 -1.87 -6.11
N GLY A 59 27.24 -2.22 -5.16
CA GLY A 59 28.11 -1.27 -4.47
C GLY A 59 28.09 -1.49 -2.96
N THR A 60 28.54 -0.48 -2.22
CA THR A 60 28.61 -0.52 -0.76
C THR A 60 27.38 0.19 -0.18
N GLY A 61 26.53 -0.55 0.53
CA GLY A 61 25.38 -0.03 1.24
C GLY A 61 25.73 0.50 2.65
N PRO A 62 24.72 0.79 3.51
CA PRO A 62 23.31 0.62 3.24
C PRO A 62 22.75 1.66 2.27
N PHE A 63 21.75 1.24 1.47
CA PHE A 63 21.12 2.09 0.44
C PHE A 63 19.78 2.64 0.92
N PRO A 64 19.31 3.78 0.38
CA PRO A 64 17.92 4.18 0.52
C PRO A 64 17.00 3.14 -0.10
N ALA A 65 15.77 3.02 0.39
CA ALA A 65 14.86 1.98 -0.06
C ALA A 65 13.47 2.50 -0.41
N ILE A 66 12.82 1.80 -1.35
CA ILE A 66 11.44 2.05 -1.76
C ILE A 66 10.65 0.75 -1.62
N TYR A 67 9.60 0.80 -0.80
CA TYR A 67 8.63 -0.28 -0.70
C TYR A 67 7.36 0.07 -1.45
N TYR A 68 6.99 -0.75 -2.43
CA TYR A 68 5.73 -0.66 -3.16
C TYR A 68 4.73 -1.64 -2.56
N THR A 69 3.69 -1.13 -1.89
CA THR A 69 2.64 -1.97 -1.32
C THR A 69 1.76 -2.58 -2.39
N ALA A 70 1.09 -3.68 -2.05
CA ALA A 70 0.04 -4.22 -2.88
C ALA A 70 -1.04 -3.17 -3.19
N THR A 71 -1.59 -3.19 -4.41
CA THR A 71 -2.67 -2.32 -4.83
C THR A 71 -3.86 -3.11 -5.33
N TYR A 72 -5.08 -2.61 -5.11
CA TYR A 72 -6.30 -3.25 -5.60
C TYR A 72 -6.26 -3.36 -7.13
N THR A 73 -6.63 -4.53 -7.65
CA THR A 73 -6.68 -4.88 -9.08
C THR A 73 -5.36 -4.88 -9.86
N SER A 74 -4.27 -4.53 -9.23
CA SER A 74 -2.99 -4.48 -9.94
C SER A 74 -2.39 -5.86 -10.15
N VAL A 75 -1.54 -5.93 -11.16
CA VAL A 75 -0.55 -7.00 -11.32
C VAL A 75 0.72 -6.54 -10.63
N LEU A 76 1.44 -7.44 -9.97
CA LEU A 76 2.73 -7.11 -9.40
C LEU A 76 3.71 -6.75 -10.51
N ASP A 77 4.17 -5.51 -10.52
CA ASP A 77 5.24 -5.06 -11.39
C ASP A 77 6.58 -5.21 -10.68
N PHE A 78 7.60 -5.61 -11.45
CA PHE A 78 8.96 -5.66 -10.92
C PHE A 78 9.44 -4.28 -10.47
N LEU A 79 9.10 -3.26 -11.27
CA LEU A 79 9.21 -1.83 -10.98
C LEU A 79 8.26 -1.05 -11.90
N PRO A 80 7.77 0.11 -11.50
CA PRO A 80 7.07 1.02 -12.40
C PRO A 80 7.90 1.30 -13.65
N GLN A 81 7.28 1.20 -14.82
CA GLN A 81 7.97 1.42 -16.10
C GLN A 81 8.46 2.88 -16.22
N GLY A 82 9.60 3.06 -16.90
CA GLY A 82 10.15 4.38 -17.23
C GLY A 82 11.31 4.83 -16.34
N THR A 83 11.32 4.47 -15.06
CA THR A 83 12.35 4.88 -14.08
C THR A 83 13.23 3.73 -13.60
N SER A 84 13.00 2.52 -14.10
CA SER A 84 13.55 1.28 -13.56
C SER A 84 15.09 1.28 -13.46
N ASN A 85 15.80 1.82 -14.44
CA ASN A 85 17.27 1.82 -14.43
C ASN A 85 17.84 2.76 -13.37
N PHE A 86 17.31 3.99 -13.31
CA PHE A 86 17.74 4.98 -12.34
C PHE A 86 17.40 4.53 -10.93
N THR A 87 16.16 4.10 -10.71
CA THR A 87 15.69 3.65 -9.39
C THR A 87 16.53 2.47 -8.89
N ARG A 88 16.68 1.42 -9.70
CA ARG A 88 17.40 0.21 -9.33
C ARG A 88 18.90 0.41 -9.11
N SER A 89 19.51 1.43 -9.72
CA SER A 89 20.93 1.74 -9.50
C SER A 89 21.21 2.46 -8.19
N ARG A 90 20.21 3.05 -7.55
CA ARG A 90 20.36 3.91 -6.37
C ARG A 90 19.60 3.43 -5.13
N PHE A 91 18.48 2.73 -5.31
CA PHE A 91 17.60 2.31 -4.23
C PHE A 91 17.48 0.79 -4.16
N VAL A 92 17.43 0.26 -2.95
CA VAL A 92 16.83 -1.05 -2.75
C VAL A 92 15.33 -0.90 -3.02
N THR A 93 14.76 -1.74 -3.86
CA THR A 93 13.32 -1.71 -4.14
C THR A 93 12.68 -3.04 -3.81
N PHE A 94 11.52 -2.99 -3.17
CA PHE A 94 10.73 -4.17 -2.90
C PHE A 94 9.28 -3.94 -3.31
N SER A 95 8.76 -4.83 -4.16
CA SER A 95 7.37 -4.84 -4.60
C SER A 95 6.71 -6.12 -4.14
N LEU A 96 5.61 -6.03 -3.39
CA LEU A 96 4.91 -7.17 -2.81
C LEU A 96 3.60 -7.46 -3.54
N ALA A 97 3.38 -8.73 -3.91
CA ALA A 97 2.06 -9.25 -4.25
C ALA A 97 1.32 -9.66 -2.97
N GLY A 98 0.33 -8.89 -2.57
CA GLY A 98 -0.59 -9.29 -1.51
C GLY A 98 -1.54 -10.40 -1.97
N ARG A 99 -2.18 -11.08 -1.02
CA ARG A 99 -3.21 -12.08 -1.36
C ARG A 99 -4.33 -11.44 -2.19
N GLY A 100 -4.77 -12.14 -3.23
CA GLY A 100 -5.79 -11.66 -4.16
C GLY A 100 -5.25 -10.87 -5.35
N GLN A 101 -3.97 -10.56 -5.44
CA GLN A 101 -3.36 -10.03 -6.66
C GLN A 101 -3.22 -11.14 -7.73
N ARG A 102 -3.36 -10.75 -9.01
CA ARG A 102 -3.46 -11.72 -10.12
C ARG A 102 -2.23 -12.58 -10.33
N ASN A 103 -1.06 -12.09 -10.01
CA ASN A 103 0.21 -12.80 -10.15
C ASN A 103 0.89 -13.10 -8.81
N ALA A 104 0.10 -13.18 -7.73
CA ALA A 104 0.55 -13.75 -6.49
C ALA A 104 0.93 -15.22 -6.68
N ASP A 105 1.92 -15.70 -5.96
CA ASP A 105 2.44 -17.07 -6.09
C ASP A 105 1.37 -18.13 -5.76
N LYS A 106 0.50 -17.84 -4.80
CA LYS A 106 -0.66 -18.70 -4.50
C LYS A 106 -1.96 -17.99 -4.84
N PRO A 107 -2.83 -18.62 -5.62
CA PRO A 107 -4.11 -18.03 -5.95
C PRO A 107 -4.94 -17.86 -4.67
N TYR A 108 -5.39 -16.65 -4.46
CA TYR A 108 -6.47 -16.38 -3.55
C TYR A 108 -7.78 -16.48 -4.33
N ALA A 109 -8.75 -17.22 -3.77
CA ALA A 109 -9.94 -17.61 -4.51
C ALA A 109 -11.02 -16.51 -4.67
N ALA A 110 -10.79 -15.29 -4.23
CA ALA A 110 -11.73 -14.20 -4.49
C ALA A 110 -11.76 -13.91 -5.99
N MET A 111 -12.93 -14.13 -6.59
CA MET A 111 -13.17 -13.75 -7.99
C MET A 111 -13.26 -12.23 -8.09
N PHE A 112 -12.59 -11.66 -9.05
CA PHE A 112 -12.71 -10.25 -9.36
C PHE A 112 -13.84 -10.00 -10.37
N PRO A 113 -14.73 -9.00 -10.23
CA PRO A 113 -14.93 -8.17 -9.02
C PRO A 113 -15.47 -8.99 -7.84
N GLY A 114 -15.21 -8.56 -6.64
CA GLY A 114 -15.62 -9.27 -5.40
C GLY A 114 -14.47 -9.36 -4.38
N HIS A 115 -13.27 -8.91 -4.74
CA HIS A 115 -12.13 -8.91 -3.82
C HIS A 115 -12.28 -7.84 -2.73
N PHE A 116 -12.73 -6.63 -3.08
CA PHE A 116 -12.92 -5.56 -2.10
C PHE A 116 -14.05 -5.87 -1.12
N THR A 117 -15.11 -6.51 -1.59
CA THR A 117 -16.28 -6.83 -0.77
C THR A 117 -16.23 -8.22 -0.12
N ASN A 118 -15.13 -8.96 -0.32
CA ASN A 118 -15.00 -10.29 0.24
C ASN A 118 -14.98 -10.27 1.77
N LYS A 119 -16.05 -10.82 2.37
CA LYS A 119 -16.29 -10.82 3.82
C LYS A 119 -16.40 -9.41 4.44
N ILE A 120 -16.83 -8.42 3.67
CA ILE A 120 -16.90 -7.02 4.12
C ILE A 120 -17.90 -6.81 5.26
N SER A 121 -18.90 -7.67 5.43
CA SER A 121 -19.86 -7.63 6.56
C SER A 121 -19.31 -8.27 7.85
N GLU A 122 -18.08 -8.80 7.83
CA GLU A 122 -17.45 -9.51 8.94
C GLU A 122 -16.07 -8.94 9.23
N PRO A 123 -15.94 -7.97 10.16
CA PRO A 123 -14.69 -7.20 10.35
C PRO A 123 -13.44 -8.05 10.51
N TYR A 124 -13.52 -9.15 11.27
CA TYR A 124 -12.37 -9.99 11.59
C TYR A 124 -12.02 -10.99 10.47
N GLU A 125 -12.94 -11.24 9.54
CA GLU A 125 -12.73 -12.10 8.37
C GLU A 125 -12.51 -11.31 7.07
N TYR A 126 -12.70 -9.99 7.12
CA TYR A 126 -12.57 -9.11 5.96
C TYR A 126 -11.20 -9.26 5.31
N VAL A 127 -11.19 -9.53 4.01
CA VAL A 127 -9.94 -9.83 3.30
C VAL A 127 -8.90 -8.73 3.42
N PHE A 128 -9.30 -7.45 3.43
CA PHE A 128 -8.35 -6.34 3.53
C PHE A 128 -7.68 -6.22 4.91
N ARG A 129 -8.23 -6.83 5.96
CA ARG A 129 -7.50 -7.03 7.21
C ARG A 129 -6.23 -7.85 6.97
N SER A 130 -6.37 -8.95 6.25
CA SER A 130 -5.23 -9.83 5.92
C SER A 130 -4.32 -9.24 4.85
N VAL A 131 -4.86 -8.53 3.85
CA VAL A 131 -4.06 -7.82 2.84
C VAL A 131 -3.20 -6.73 3.48
N THR A 132 -3.72 -6.04 4.49
CA THR A 132 -2.94 -5.06 5.26
C THR A 132 -1.83 -5.74 6.06
N ALA A 133 -2.11 -6.88 6.70
CA ALA A 133 -1.09 -7.69 7.36
C ALA A 133 0.01 -8.14 6.39
N ASP A 134 -0.35 -8.51 5.16
CA ASP A 134 0.61 -8.84 4.11
C ASP A 134 1.52 -7.66 3.77
N CYS A 135 0.95 -6.47 3.60
CA CYS A 135 1.72 -5.26 3.33
C CYS A 135 2.61 -4.88 4.53
N LEU A 136 2.13 -5.03 5.76
CA LEU A 136 2.93 -4.81 6.96
C LEU A 136 4.11 -5.78 7.04
N ARG A 137 3.88 -7.07 6.75
CA ARG A 137 4.95 -8.08 6.67
C ARG A 137 6.00 -7.73 5.64
N GLY A 138 5.58 -7.22 4.46
CA GLY A 138 6.51 -6.76 3.42
C GLY A 138 7.36 -5.57 3.88
N ALA A 139 6.77 -4.61 4.59
CA ALA A 139 7.49 -3.47 5.16
C ALA A 139 8.54 -3.95 6.21
N GLN A 140 8.13 -4.82 7.13
CA GLN A 140 9.04 -5.39 8.14
C GLN A 140 10.21 -6.12 7.48
N PHE A 141 9.93 -6.98 6.49
CA PHE A 141 10.98 -7.69 5.75
C PHE A 141 11.99 -6.73 5.14
N LEU A 142 11.53 -5.67 4.44
CA LEU A 142 12.44 -4.72 3.81
C LEU A 142 13.27 -3.93 4.83
N LEU A 143 12.64 -3.48 5.91
CA LEU A 143 13.32 -2.72 6.98
C LEU A 143 14.34 -3.56 7.75
N ASP A 144 14.20 -4.88 7.74
CA ASP A 144 15.13 -5.81 8.37
C ASP A 144 16.26 -6.26 7.42
N CYS A 145 16.23 -5.86 6.13
CA CYS A 145 17.33 -6.15 5.19
C CYS A 145 18.59 -5.36 5.54
N PRO A 146 19.76 -6.01 5.66
CA PRO A 146 21.02 -5.32 6.04
C PRO A 146 21.50 -4.30 5.00
N GLU A 147 21.06 -4.41 3.74
CA GLU A 147 21.38 -3.47 2.66
C GLU A 147 20.55 -2.19 2.72
N VAL A 148 19.55 -2.09 3.61
CA VAL A 148 18.60 -1.00 3.67
C VAL A 148 18.97 0.02 4.75
N SER A 149 18.92 1.29 4.40
CA SER A 149 18.97 2.40 5.35
C SER A 149 17.55 2.76 5.82
N ASN A 150 17.18 2.38 7.04
CA ASN A 150 15.84 2.64 7.59
C ASN A 150 15.51 4.13 7.64
N GLU A 151 16.49 5.00 7.89
CA GLU A 151 16.29 6.45 7.90
C GLU A 151 15.98 7.04 6.51
N LYS A 152 16.18 6.25 5.45
CA LYS A 152 15.98 6.66 4.05
C LYS A 152 15.02 5.72 3.32
N THR A 153 14.05 5.17 4.04
CA THR A 153 13.05 4.26 3.46
C THR A 153 11.74 4.97 3.23
N VAL A 154 11.23 4.93 2.00
CA VAL A 154 9.91 5.41 1.62
C VAL A 154 8.98 4.25 1.31
N VAL A 155 7.74 4.34 1.81
CA VAL A 155 6.65 3.46 1.42
C VAL A 155 5.78 4.16 0.39
N VAL A 156 5.48 3.48 -0.70
CA VAL A 156 4.71 4.00 -1.84
C VAL A 156 3.50 3.10 -2.11
N GLY A 157 2.33 3.70 -2.27
CA GLY A 157 1.12 2.95 -2.59
C GLY A 157 -0.15 3.77 -2.46
N ASN A 158 -1.23 3.09 -2.14
CA ASN A 158 -2.53 3.71 -1.86
C ASN A 158 -2.84 3.71 -0.35
N ASP A 159 -4.09 3.52 0.00
CA ASP A 159 -4.59 3.44 1.38
C ASP A 159 -3.80 2.45 2.25
N LEU A 160 -3.40 1.31 1.67
CA LEU A 160 -2.62 0.29 2.38
C LEU A 160 -1.25 0.81 2.80
N ALA A 161 -0.60 1.64 1.98
CA ALA A 161 0.67 2.28 2.33
C ALA A 161 0.52 3.21 3.54
N LEU A 162 -0.59 3.96 3.60
CA LEU A 162 -0.90 4.84 4.73
C LEU A 162 -1.15 4.04 6.01
N ILE A 163 -1.99 2.99 5.94
CA ILE A 163 -2.29 2.15 7.11
C ILE A 163 -1.01 1.45 7.59
N VAL A 164 -0.19 0.92 6.68
CA VAL A 164 1.11 0.30 7.04
C VAL A 164 2.03 1.31 7.73
N ALA A 165 2.11 2.56 7.24
CA ALA A 165 2.94 3.59 7.86
C ALA A 165 2.44 3.99 9.27
N SER A 166 1.15 3.81 9.56
CA SER A 166 0.59 4.02 10.91
C SER A 166 0.94 2.89 11.89
N LEU A 167 1.20 1.68 11.37
CA LEU A 167 1.48 0.47 12.17
C LEU A 167 2.99 0.19 12.29
N GLU A 168 3.81 0.69 11.35
CA GLU A 168 5.27 0.50 11.32
C GLU A 168 6.00 1.84 11.47
N THR A 169 6.33 2.20 12.69
CA THR A 169 6.88 3.52 13.05
C THR A 169 8.31 3.78 12.56
N ARG A 170 9.01 2.73 12.07
CA ARG A 170 10.33 2.87 11.45
C ARG A 170 10.27 3.53 10.07
N ILE A 171 9.09 3.62 9.44
CA ILE A 171 8.90 4.28 8.15
C ILE A 171 9.08 5.79 8.33
N LYS A 172 9.97 6.40 7.54
CA LYS A 172 10.31 7.83 7.62
C LYS A 172 9.66 8.67 6.53
N TYR A 173 9.33 8.05 5.40
CA TYR A 173 8.70 8.71 4.25
C TYR A 173 7.53 7.89 3.74
N LEU A 174 6.44 8.58 3.42
CA LEU A 174 5.24 7.99 2.86
C LEU A 174 4.81 8.76 1.60
N MET A 175 4.55 8.05 0.52
CA MET A 175 3.88 8.56 -0.66
C MET A 175 2.61 7.73 -0.89
N THR A 176 1.46 8.36 -0.80
CA THR A 176 0.18 7.64 -0.82
C THR A 176 -0.83 8.30 -1.74
N ALA A 177 -1.60 7.47 -2.47
CA ALA A 177 -2.72 7.89 -3.32
C ALA A 177 -4.01 7.19 -2.86
N PRO A 178 -4.64 7.63 -1.76
CA PRO A 178 -5.80 6.96 -1.18
C PRO A 178 -6.99 6.94 -2.16
N LYS A 179 -7.68 5.81 -2.25
CA LYS A 179 -8.83 5.60 -3.15
C LYS A 179 -9.88 4.61 -2.62
N LEU A 180 -9.52 3.78 -1.61
CA LEU A 180 -10.35 2.67 -1.18
C LEU A 180 -11.17 3.01 0.08
N PHE A 181 -10.53 3.65 1.07
CA PHE A 181 -11.10 3.85 2.40
C PHE A 181 -11.39 5.33 2.74
N VAL A 182 -11.38 6.20 1.73
CA VAL A 182 -11.76 7.61 1.88
C VAL A 182 -13.26 7.71 1.81
N ASP A 183 -13.94 7.80 2.95
CA ASP A 183 -15.41 7.93 3.03
C ASP A 183 -16.16 6.99 2.06
N SER A 184 -15.74 5.73 2.06
CA SER A 184 -16.03 4.76 0.98
C SER A 184 -17.52 4.58 0.73
N ILE A 185 -18.36 4.56 1.78
CA ILE A 185 -19.80 4.35 1.65
C ILE A 185 -20.45 5.54 0.93
N GLN A 186 -20.10 6.77 1.33
CA GLN A 186 -20.64 7.96 0.71
C GLN A 186 -20.16 8.11 -0.74
N LEU A 187 -18.87 7.80 -0.98
CA LEU A 187 -18.28 7.92 -2.30
C LEU A 187 -18.73 6.81 -3.25
N ALA A 188 -18.97 5.60 -2.77
CA ALA A 188 -19.49 4.51 -3.59
C ALA A 188 -20.78 4.87 -4.32
N GLY A 189 -21.71 5.56 -3.65
CA GLY A 189 -22.95 6.03 -4.25
C GLY A 189 -22.78 7.09 -5.34
N LYS A 190 -21.60 7.69 -5.47
CA LYS A 190 -21.27 8.72 -6.48
C LYS A 190 -20.49 8.18 -7.67
N VAL A 191 -20.00 6.94 -7.58
CA VAL A 191 -19.14 6.35 -8.63
C VAL A 191 -19.99 5.96 -9.84
N ILE A 192 -19.73 6.62 -10.97
CA ILE A 192 -20.30 6.28 -12.28
C ILE A 192 -19.26 5.55 -13.14
N ASP A 193 -17.98 5.84 -12.91
CA ASP A 193 -16.87 5.26 -13.66
C ASP A 193 -16.30 4.03 -12.95
N TYR A 194 -16.67 2.85 -13.42
CA TYR A 194 -16.18 1.58 -12.92
C TYR A 194 -14.67 1.40 -13.14
N ALA A 195 -14.11 1.95 -14.19
CA ALA A 195 -12.70 1.80 -14.53
C ALA A 195 -11.78 2.66 -13.64
N GLY A 196 -12.21 3.87 -13.28
CA GLY A 196 -11.45 4.78 -12.44
C GLY A 196 -11.44 4.39 -10.94
N TYR A 197 -12.57 3.84 -10.46
CA TYR A 197 -12.78 3.51 -9.05
C TYR A 197 -13.44 2.12 -8.87
N PRO A 198 -12.79 1.06 -9.33
CA PRO A 198 -13.43 -0.27 -9.38
C PRO A 198 -13.85 -0.82 -8.01
N ALA A 199 -13.09 -0.53 -6.95
CA ALA A 199 -13.44 -0.97 -5.59
C ALA A 199 -14.68 -0.27 -5.04
N LEU A 200 -14.82 1.03 -5.27
CA LEU A 200 -16.01 1.78 -4.86
C LEU A 200 -17.25 1.38 -5.66
N ALA A 201 -17.08 1.11 -6.95
CA ALA A 201 -18.15 0.58 -7.79
C ALA A 201 -18.59 -0.81 -7.33
N GLU A 202 -17.65 -1.69 -6.97
CA GLU A 202 -17.93 -2.99 -6.38
C GLU A 202 -18.70 -2.87 -5.05
N LEU A 203 -18.29 -1.93 -4.18
CA LEU A 203 -18.99 -1.64 -2.93
C LEU A 203 -20.43 -1.16 -3.17
N ASN A 204 -20.62 -0.27 -4.14
CA ASN A 204 -21.95 0.21 -4.51
C ASN A 204 -22.85 -0.93 -4.98
N ASP A 205 -22.35 -1.83 -5.82
CA ASP A 205 -23.08 -3.00 -6.27
C ASP A 205 -23.42 -3.95 -5.12
N TYR A 206 -22.46 -4.18 -4.21
CA TYR A 206 -22.68 -5.01 -3.02
C TYR A 206 -23.82 -4.44 -2.14
N LEU A 207 -23.79 -3.15 -1.81
CA LEU A 207 -24.81 -2.50 -0.97
C LEU A 207 -26.19 -2.47 -1.64
N ARG A 208 -26.25 -2.43 -2.97
CA ARG A 208 -27.51 -2.57 -3.71
C ARG A 208 -28.08 -4.00 -3.63
N MET A 209 -27.21 -5.01 -3.65
CA MET A 209 -27.62 -6.42 -3.57
C MET A 209 -27.95 -6.84 -2.13
N TYR A 210 -27.26 -6.28 -1.14
CA TYR A 210 -27.36 -6.62 0.28
C TYR A 210 -27.59 -5.38 1.14
N PRO A 211 -28.75 -4.69 1.00
CA PRO A 211 -29.00 -3.43 1.70
C PRO A 211 -29.03 -3.58 3.23
N ASP A 212 -29.40 -4.75 3.73
CA ASP A 212 -29.45 -5.06 5.17
C ASP A 212 -28.05 -5.19 5.81
N ASP A 213 -27.00 -5.31 5.01
CA ASP A 213 -25.61 -5.39 5.50
C ASP A 213 -24.95 -4.00 5.67
N SER A 214 -25.65 -2.92 5.34
CA SER A 214 -25.08 -1.56 5.34
C SER A 214 -24.39 -1.19 6.66
N ASP A 215 -25.01 -1.47 7.80
CA ASP A 215 -24.46 -1.15 9.12
C ASP A 215 -23.22 -2.00 9.43
N LYS A 216 -23.22 -3.28 9.05
CA LYS A 216 -22.05 -4.17 9.23
C LYS A 216 -20.88 -3.74 8.35
N VAL A 217 -21.17 -3.36 7.09
CA VAL A 217 -20.18 -2.81 6.17
C VAL A 217 -19.58 -1.52 6.73
N ALA A 218 -20.42 -0.62 7.25
CA ALA A 218 -19.98 0.61 7.89
C ALA A 218 -19.08 0.33 9.10
N GLU A 219 -19.44 -0.65 9.92
CA GLU A 219 -18.63 -1.08 11.04
C GLU A 219 -17.26 -1.59 10.56
N THR A 220 -17.22 -2.48 9.59
CA THR A 220 -15.97 -3.03 9.04
C THR A 220 -15.07 -1.93 8.49
N LEU A 221 -15.62 -1.05 7.64
CA LEU A 221 -14.85 0.04 7.03
C LEU A 221 -14.38 1.08 8.04
N SER A 222 -15.05 1.21 9.19
CA SER A 222 -14.62 2.12 10.27
C SER A 222 -13.26 1.75 10.87
N TYR A 223 -12.81 0.50 10.77
CA TYR A 223 -11.47 0.09 11.20
C TYR A 223 -10.37 0.56 10.25
N PHE A 224 -10.74 0.93 9.02
CA PHE A 224 -9.86 1.42 7.96
C PHE A 224 -9.92 2.94 7.80
N ASP A 225 -10.45 3.67 8.78
CA ASP A 225 -10.53 5.13 8.76
C ASP A 225 -9.12 5.75 8.62
N LEU A 226 -8.85 6.35 7.46
CA LEU A 226 -7.54 6.90 7.15
C LEU A 226 -7.20 8.13 8.00
N ALA A 227 -8.19 8.92 8.43
CA ALA A 227 -7.94 10.06 9.31
C ALA A 227 -7.51 9.59 10.71
N TYR A 228 -8.09 8.49 11.20
CA TYR A 228 -7.62 7.85 12.42
C TYR A 228 -6.17 7.35 12.28
N HIS A 229 -5.88 6.60 11.22
CA HIS A 229 -4.53 6.10 10.96
C HIS A 229 -3.50 7.23 10.84
N ALA A 230 -3.85 8.32 10.19
CA ALA A 230 -2.99 9.48 9.99
C ALA A 230 -2.46 10.06 11.31
N THR A 231 -3.23 10.00 12.40
CA THR A 231 -2.80 10.50 13.73
C THR A 231 -1.55 9.82 14.27
N ASN A 232 -1.25 8.59 13.82
CA ASN A 232 -0.11 7.80 14.25
C ASN A 232 1.09 7.88 13.28
N ILE A 233 1.00 8.66 12.19
CA ILE A 233 2.04 8.75 11.17
C ILE A 233 2.91 9.98 11.42
N SER A 234 4.14 9.75 11.86
CA SER A 234 5.18 10.78 11.99
C SER A 234 6.04 10.94 10.73
N ALA A 235 5.91 10.02 9.78
CA ALA A 235 6.63 10.06 8.51
C ALA A 235 6.31 11.33 7.70
N LYS A 236 7.31 11.87 6.99
CA LYS A 236 7.09 12.93 6.02
C LYS A 236 6.23 12.38 4.88
N THR A 237 5.05 12.95 4.68
CA THR A 237 4.02 12.38 3.83
C THR A 237 3.71 13.26 2.61
N LEU A 238 3.73 12.64 1.42
CA LEU A 238 3.15 13.17 0.20
C LEU A 238 1.86 12.42 -0.11
N ILE A 239 0.76 13.16 -0.20
CA ILE A 239 -0.54 12.62 -0.61
C ILE A 239 -0.80 13.02 -2.06
N LEU A 240 -1.08 12.05 -2.91
CA LEU A 240 -1.45 12.24 -4.30
C LEU A 240 -2.97 12.20 -4.41
N ALA A 241 -3.58 13.33 -4.71
CA ALA A 241 -5.01 13.46 -4.93
C ALA A 241 -5.35 13.34 -6.43
N GLY A 242 -6.57 12.90 -6.73
CA GLY A 242 -7.11 13.02 -8.08
C GLY A 242 -7.25 14.50 -8.50
N SER A 243 -7.55 14.73 -9.76
CA SER A 243 -7.81 16.07 -10.27
C SER A 243 -9.04 16.70 -9.62
N LYS A 244 -9.11 18.03 -9.67
CA LYS A 244 -10.23 18.79 -9.11
C LYS A 244 -11.57 18.31 -9.64
N GLY A 245 -12.46 17.95 -8.71
CA GLY A 245 -13.80 17.43 -9.02
C GLY A 245 -13.83 15.92 -9.34
N SER A 246 -12.73 15.21 -9.25
CA SER A 246 -12.75 13.74 -9.23
C SER A 246 -13.36 13.21 -7.92
N VAL A 247 -13.67 11.91 -7.87
CA VAL A 247 -14.30 11.27 -6.69
C VAL A 247 -13.44 11.43 -5.43
N VAL A 248 -12.12 11.35 -5.58
CA VAL A 248 -11.15 11.55 -4.49
C VAL A 248 -10.18 12.66 -4.89
N ASP A 249 -10.63 13.89 -4.83
CA ASP A 249 -9.79 15.09 -5.03
C ASP A 249 -9.13 15.55 -3.72
N ALA A 250 -8.40 16.65 -3.76
CA ALA A 250 -7.73 17.19 -2.59
C ALA A 250 -8.69 17.51 -1.43
N SER A 251 -9.95 17.89 -1.73
CA SER A 251 -10.92 18.24 -0.70
C SER A 251 -11.37 17.01 0.11
N ALA A 252 -11.49 15.87 -0.55
CA ALA A 252 -11.82 14.59 0.10
C ALA A 252 -10.67 14.09 1.01
N LEU A 253 -9.42 14.47 0.71
CA LEU A 253 -8.23 14.04 1.45
C LEU A 253 -7.78 15.03 2.54
N PHE A 254 -8.39 16.21 2.61
CA PHE A 254 -8.05 17.22 3.61
C PHE A 254 -8.20 16.72 5.06
N PRO A 255 -9.24 15.95 5.45
CA PRO A 255 -9.34 15.38 6.79
C PRO A 255 -8.16 14.45 7.13
N VAL A 256 -7.70 13.65 6.16
CA VAL A 256 -6.54 12.76 6.33
C VAL A 256 -5.27 13.59 6.51
N GLN A 257 -5.05 14.58 5.64
CA GLN A 257 -3.88 15.45 5.72
C GLN A 257 -3.81 16.20 7.06
N SER A 258 -4.92 16.78 7.50
CA SER A 258 -4.98 17.56 8.75
C SER A 258 -4.77 16.72 10.01
N SER A 259 -4.96 15.41 9.91
CA SER A 259 -4.75 14.45 11.00
C SER A 259 -3.32 13.91 11.07
N LEU A 260 -2.49 14.12 10.05
CA LEU A 260 -1.10 13.62 10.06
C LEU A 260 -0.28 14.31 11.14
N ALA A 261 0.41 13.50 11.96
CA ALA A 261 1.32 14.01 12.97
C ALA A 261 2.64 14.55 12.39
N GLY A 262 3.06 14.02 11.24
CA GLY A 262 4.26 14.44 10.51
C GLY A 262 4.00 15.57 9.51
N ALA A 263 5.08 16.11 8.94
CA ALA A 263 4.99 17.09 7.84
C ALA A 263 4.33 16.47 6.61
N SER A 264 3.39 17.17 6.01
CA SER A 264 2.62 16.63 4.88
C SER A 264 2.35 17.65 3.79
N GLN A 265 2.17 17.15 2.56
CA GLN A 265 1.78 17.91 1.39
C GLN A 265 0.77 17.12 0.57
N ILE A 266 -0.25 17.80 0.02
CA ILE A 266 -1.11 17.25 -1.03
C ILE A 266 -0.62 17.76 -2.38
N PHE A 267 -0.48 16.84 -3.34
CA PHE A 267 -0.32 17.14 -4.75
C PHE A 267 -1.60 16.74 -5.49
N GLU A 268 -2.23 17.69 -6.16
CA GLU A 268 -3.43 17.46 -6.98
C GLU A 268 -3.02 17.13 -8.42
N SER A 269 -3.49 16.00 -8.92
CA SER A 269 -3.23 15.54 -10.30
C SER A 269 -3.76 16.54 -11.33
N GLN A 270 -3.05 16.66 -12.45
CA GLN A 270 -3.44 17.50 -13.59
C GLN A 270 -4.10 16.71 -14.72
N ASP A 271 -4.49 15.44 -14.47
CA ASP A 271 -5.00 14.50 -15.48
C ASP A 271 -4.06 14.28 -16.67
N SER A 272 -2.78 14.43 -16.42
CA SER A 272 -1.74 14.16 -17.38
C SER A 272 -0.83 13.04 -16.89
N SER A 273 -1.00 11.84 -17.43
CA SER A 273 -0.17 10.67 -17.06
C SER A 273 1.33 10.96 -17.16
N TYR A 274 1.73 11.80 -18.12
CA TYR A 274 3.13 12.22 -18.29
C TYR A 274 3.56 13.22 -17.21
N LYS A 275 2.80 14.29 -17.01
CA LYS A 275 3.16 15.36 -16.03
C LYS A 275 3.05 14.85 -14.60
N ASP A 276 1.99 14.11 -14.29
CA ASP A 276 1.75 13.58 -12.97
C ASP A 276 2.79 12.52 -12.61
N GLY A 277 3.12 11.62 -13.54
CA GLY A 277 4.17 10.63 -13.38
C GLY A 277 5.54 11.29 -13.20
N LEU A 278 5.89 12.24 -14.05
CA LEU A 278 7.17 12.97 -13.95
C LEU A 278 7.31 13.72 -12.63
N TYR A 279 6.23 14.34 -12.15
CA TYR A 279 6.22 15.08 -10.89
C TYR A 279 6.37 14.12 -9.70
N CYS A 280 5.64 13.00 -9.69
CA CYS A 280 5.76 11.98 -8.66
C CYS A 280 7.16 11.37 -8.62
N ASP A 281 7.72 11.04 -9.78
CA ASP A 281 9.10 10.57 -9.88
C ASP A 281 10.09 11.61 -9.37
N CYS A 282 9.93 12.88 -9.77
CA CYS A 282 10.76 13.96 -9.30
C CYS A 282 10.71 14.12 -7.79
N LEU A 283 9.54 14.09 -7.18
CA LEU A 283 9.39 14.17 -5.71
C LEU A 283 9.98 12.97 -4.99
N LEU A 284 9.82 11.77 -5.55
CA LEU A 284 10.39 10.55 -4.99
C LEU A 284 11.94 10.62 -4.93
N TYR A 285 12.56 11.22 -5.97
CA TYR A 285 14.01 11.28 -6.11
C TYR A 285 14.66 12.58 -5.63
N THR A 286 13.88 13.68 -5.51
CA THR A 286 14.36 14.99 -5.04
C THR A 286 13.91 15.33 -3.62
N SER A 287 13.09 14.50 -2.98
CA SER A 287 12.93 14.60 -1.52
C SER A 287 14.30 14.56 -0.89
N PRO A 288 14.63 15.53 0.00
CA PRO A 288 16.01 15.95 0.23
C PRO A 288 16.91 14.74 0.46
N GLU A 289 17.96 14.64 -0.37
CA GLU A 289 19.08 13.76 0.01
C GLU A 289 19.45 14.21 1.43
N PRO A 290 19.37 13.34 2.42
CA PRO A 290 19.91 13.69 3.71
C PRO A 290 21.39 13.92 3.49
N THR A 291 21.79 15.19 3.59
CA THR A 291 23.19 15.62 3.71
C THR A 291 23.86 14.92 4.85
#